data_4d42c1a7bbb79a4b57cff6e45a28e02e
#
_entry.id   4d42c1a7bbb79a4b57cff6e45a28e02e
#
_cell.length_a   1.000
_cell.length_b   1.000
_cell.length_c   1.000
_cell.angle_alpha   90.00
_cell.angle_beta   90.00
_cell.angle_gamma   90.00
#
_symmetry.space_group_name_H-M   'P 1'
#
loop_
_entity.id
_entity.type
_entity.pdbx_description
1 polymer ?
#
loop_
_entity_poly.entity_id
_entity_poly.type
_entity_poly.pdbx_seq_one_letter_code
_entity_poly.pdbx_strand_id
1 'polypeptide(L)'
;MTAPTPDPSIPPTAATAVRLGLPGGEAVTHRDVAANGARFHVAELGDGPLVLLLHGFPQFWWTWRHQLTALADAGYRAVAMDLRGVGGSDRTPRGYNPANLALDITGVVRSLGEPDAALVGHDLGGYLAWTAAVMRPKLVRRLVVSSMPHPRRWRSAMLSDFGQTRASSHIWGFQRPFVPERQLVADDGALVGDLIRDWSGPRPPEEEDLAVYRRAMCIPSTAHCSIEPYRWMMRSMARPDGLQFNRRMKRPVRVPTLHLHGSLDPVMRTRSAAGSGEYVEAPYRWRLFDGLGHFPHEEDPVAFSTELVNWLKDPEPDR
;
A
#
# COMPACT_ATOMS: atom_id res chain seq x y z
N MET A 1 -6.94 33.25 15.88
CA MET A 1 -7.20 32.31 16.98
C MET A 1 -6.22 31.16 16.84
N THR A 2 -5.20 31.11 17.68
CA THR A 2 -4.20 30.04 17.72
C THR A 2 -4.87 28.78 18.26
N ALA A 3 -4.75 27.65 17.53
CA ALA A 3 -5.22 26.37 18.01
C ALA A 3 -4.57 26.05 19.38
N PRO A 4 -5.30 25.48 20.35
CA PRO A 4 -4.74 25.13 21.65
C PRO A 4 -3.63 24.09 21.46
N THR A 5 -2.49 24.34 22.11
CA THR A 5 -1.39 23.38 22.22
C THR A 5 -1.92 22.09 22.88
N PRO A 6 -1.69 20.92 22.30
CA PRO A 6 -2.16 19.67 22.91
C PRO A 6 -1.49 19.44 24.27
N ASP A 7 -2.28 18.99 25.23
CA ASP A 7 -1.82 18.60 26.57
C ASP A 7 -0.87 17.39 26.46
N PRO A 8 0.40 17.52 26.89
CA PRO A 8 1.37 16.44 26.78
C PRO A 8 1.09 15.24 27.70
N SER A 9 0.13 15.33 28.62
CA SER A 9 -0.26 14.22 29.50
C SER A 9 -1.29 13.27 28.87
N ILE A 10 -1.92 13.64 27.75
CA ILE A 10 -2.83 12.76 27.01
C ILE A 10 -2.01 12.04 25.95
N PRO A 11 -1.84 10.70 26.04
CA PRO A 11 -1.19 9.97 24.95
C PRO A 11 -1.96 10.29 23.66
N PRO A 12 -1.27 10.67 22.57
CA PRO A 12 -1.95 11.00 21.33
C PRO A 12 -2.82 9.81 20.93
N THR A 13 -4.13 10.02 20.90
CA THR A 13 -5.02 9.03 20.30
C THR A 13 -4.54 8.82 18.86
N ALA A 14 -4.59 7.60 18.38
CA ALA A 14 -4.18 7.26 16.99
C ALA A 14 -4.78 8.24 15.96
N ALA A 15 -5.96 8.79 16.22
CA ALA A 15 -6.62 9.80 15.40
C ALA A 15 -5.91 11.17 15.38
N THR A 16 -5.21 11.56 16.46
CA THR A 16 -4.55 12.88 16.55
C THR A 16 -3.19 12.88 15.82
N ALA A 17 -2.49 11.76 15.81
CA ALA A 17 -1.20 11.62 15.14
C ALA A 17 -1.29 11.52 13.61
N VAL A 18 -2.50 11.40 13.05
CA VAL A 18 -2.73 11.05 11.64
C VAL A 18 -3.41 12.16 10.84
N ARG A 19 -3.86 13.24 11.50
CA ARG A 19 -4.50 14.39 10.82
C ARG A 19 -3.45 15.38 10.34
N LEU A 20 -2.95 15.15 9.15
CA LEU A 20 -2.01 16.02 8.46
C LEU A 20 -2.72 16.72 7.30
N GLY A 21 -2.44 18.00 7.09
CA GLY A 21 -2.88 18.72 5.90
C GLY A 21 -2.12 18.26 4.65
N LEU A 22 -2.70 18.45 3.46
CA LEU A 22 -2.01 18.16 2.21
C LEU A 22 -1.00 19.25 1.86
N PRO A 23 0.06 18.93 1.09
CA PRO A 23 0.88 19.93 0.44
C PRO A 23 -0.02 20.84 -0.43
N GLY A 24 0.06 22.14 -0.26
CA GLY A 24 -0.80 23.09 -0.97
C GLY A 24 -1.98 23.63 -0.16
N GLY A 25 -2.21 23.11 1.07
CA GLY A 25 -3.22 23.65 2.01
C GLY A 25 -4.65 23.17 1.78
N GLU A 26 -4.86 22.16 0.94
CA GLU A 26 -6.18 21.56 0.72
C GLU A 26 -6.65 20.78 1.95
N ALA A 27 -7.95 20.89 2.24
CA ALA A 27 -8.55 20.21 3.36
C ALA A 27 -8.90 18.77 3.00
N VAL A 28 -8.16 17.82 3.55
CA VAL A 28 -8.50 16.38 3.49
C VAL A 28 -9.55 16.08 4.54
N THR A 29 -10.60 15.36 4.15
CA THR A 29 -11.58 14.84 5.09
C THR A 29 -11.09 13.52 5.68
N HIS A 30 -10.94 13.47 6.99
CA HIS A 30 -10.58 12.25 7.72
C HIS A 30 -11.83 11.63 8.34
N ARG A 31 -12.01 10.34 8.13
CA ARG A 31 -13.11 9.60 8.74
C ARG A 31 -12.78 8.15 9.04
N ASP A 32 -13.56 7.56 9.91
CA ASP A 32 -13.48 6.14 10.27
C ASP A 32 -14.56 5.36 9.52
N VAL A 33 -14.18 4.23 8.92
CA VAL A 33 -15.06 3.35 8.16
C VAL A 33 -15.05 1.96 8.78
N ALA A 34 -16.22 1.46 9.17
CA ALA A 34 -16.35 0.11 9.72
C ALA A 34 -16.44 -0.92 8.58
N ALA A 35 -15.56 -1.92 8.58
CA ALA A 35 -15.56 -3.00 7.61
C ALA A 35 -14.91 -4.26 8.20
N ASN A 36 -15.38 -5.44 7.81
CA ASN A 36 -14.79 -6.75 8.15
C ASN A 36 -14.35 -6.90 9.63
N GLY A 37 -15.18 -6.40 10.56
CA GLY A 37 -14.96 -6.51 12.00
C GLY A 37 -13.85 -5.60 12.57
N ALA A 38 -13.47 -4.54 11.86
CA ALA A 38 -12.54 -3.52 12.31
C ALA A 38 -12.96 -2.14 11.81
N ARG A 39 -12.37 -1.11 12.38
CA ARG A 39 -12.52 0.28 11.97
C ARG A 39 -11.26 0.69 11.21
N PHE A 40 -11.45 1.31 10.06
CA PHE A 40 -10.38 1.77 9.19
C PHE A 40 -10.42 3.29 9.08
N HIS A 41 -9.29 3.92 9.28
CA HIS A 41 -9.10 5.32 8.99
C HIS A 41 -8.91 5.50 7.47
N VAL A 42 -9.57 6.52 6.93
CA VAL A 42 -9.40 6.97 5.55
C VAL A 42 -9.21 8.47 5.49
N ALA A 43 -8.39 8.91 4.55
CA ALA A 43 -8.19 10.29 4.15
C ALA A 43 -8.79 10.46 2.74
N GLU A 44 -9.71 11.41 2.57
CA GLU A 44 -10.58 11.51 1.39
C GLU A 44 -10.56 12.92 0.82
N LEU A 45 -10.49 13.04 -0.52
CA LEU A 45 -10.56 14.29 -1.25
C LEU A 45 -11.31 14.08 -2.58
N GLY A 46 -12.07 15.10 -3.01
CA GLY A 46 -12.80 15.11 -4.28
C GLY A 46 -14.10 14.32 -4.25
N ASP A 47 -14.82 14.39 -5.37
CA ASP A 47 -16.08 13.72 -5.64
C ASP A 47 -16.01 12.97 -6.97
N GLY A 48 -16.89 11.98 -7.17
CA GLY A 48 -16.96 11.22 -8.41
C GLY A 48 -16.66 9.73 -8.21
N PRO A 49 -16.24 9.00 -9.25
CA PRO A 49 -15.98 7.57 -9.16
C PRO A 49 -14.86 7.25 -8.16
N LEU A 50 -15.07 6.28 -7.25
CA LEU A 50 -14.12 5.94 -6.20
C LEU A 50 -12.80 5.40 -6.74
N VAL A 51 -11.69 5.96 -6.24
CA VAL A 51 -10.32 5.43 -6.34
C VAL A 51 -9.81 5.18 -4.93
N LEU A 52 -9.59 3.93 -4.57
CA LEU A 52 -9.07 3.54 -3.25
C LEU A 52 -7.56 3.26 -3.33
N LEU A 53 -6.80 4.00 -2.54
CA LEU A 53 -5.34 4.01 -2.51
C LEU A 53 -4.83 3.22 -1.29
N LEU A 54 -3.95 2.24 -1.51
CA LEU A 54 -3.47 1.28 -0.52
C LEU A 54 -1.95 1.40 -0.40
N HIS A 55 -1.49 1.82 0.77
CA HIS A 55 -0.06 1.99 1.06
C HIS A 55 0.68 0.67 1.25
N GLY A 56 2.02 0.73 1.20
CA GLY A 56 2.94 -0.34 1.55
C GLY A 56 3.62 -0.14 2.90
N PHE A 57 4.69 -0.92 3.13
CA PHE A 57 5.57 -0.79 4.28
C PHE A 57 6.79 0.09 3.92
N PRO A 58 7.27 0.95 4.81
CA PRO A 58 6.78 1.24 6.17
C PRO A 58 5.88 2.48 6.24
N GLN A 59 5.03 2.66 5.27
CA GLN A 59 4.21 3.85 5.02
C GLN A 59 2.78 3.70 5.59
N PHE A 60 1.96 4.76 5.39
CA PHE A 60 0.55 4.85 5.73
C PHE A 60 -0.14 5.81 4.74
N TRP A 61 -1.40 6.21 4.93
CA TRP A 61 -2.18 7.00 3.97
C TRP A 61 -1.43 8.21 3.40
N TRP A 62 -0.53 8.85 4.18
CA TRP A 62 0.23 10.04 3.81
C TRP A 62 1.09 9.89 2.55
N THR A 63 1.49 8.67 2.24
CA THR A 63 2.23 8.37 1.00
C THR A 63 1.47 8.78 -0.26
N TRP A 64 0.14 8.86 -0.18
CA TRP A 64 -0.73 9.19 -1.28
C TRP A 64 -1.13 10.68 -1.35
N ARG A 65 -0.53 11.57 -0.53
CA ARG A 65 -0.88 12.99 -0.42
C ARG A 65 -0.90 13.71 -1.77
N HIS A 66 0.04 13.43 -2.67
CA HIS A 66 0.11 14.02 -4.01
C HIS A 66 -0.95 13.45 -4.94
N GLN A 67 -1.22 12.13 -4.85
CA GLN A 67 -2.20 11.45 -5.69
C GLN A 67 -3.63 11.79 -5.28
N LEU A 68 -3.89 12.07 -4.00
CA LEU A 68 -5.20 12.56 -3.54
C LEU A 68 -5.61 13.82 -4.28
N THR A 69 -4.73 14.84 -4.31
CA THR A 69 -4.96 16.09 -5.06
C THR A 69 -5.12 15.84 -6.55
N ALA A 70 -4.17 15.13 -7.17
CA ALA A 70 -4.19 14.91 -8.62
C ALA A 70 -5.45 14.13 -9.09
N LEU A 71 -5.94 13.20 -8.30
CA LEU A 71 -7.17 12.44 -8.61
C LEU A 71 -8.42 13.29 -8.39
N ALA A 72 -8.47 14.09 -7.33
CA ALA A 72 -9.59 15.01 -7.08
C ALA A 72 -9.72 16.03 -8.20
N ASP A 73 -8.61 16.64 -8.64
CA ASP A 73 -8.58 17.57 -9.78
C ASP A 73 -8.99 16.88 -11.09
N ALA A 74 -8.77 15.58 -11.20
CA ALA A 74 -9.18 14.79 -12.35
C ALA A 74 -10.66 14.33 -12.32
N GLY A 75 -11.41 14.68 -11.24
CA GLY A 75 -12.84 14.38 -11.09
C GLY A 75 -13.11 13.01 -10.46
N TYR A 76 -12.20 12.51 -9.62
CA TYR A 76 -12.37 11.27 -8.87
C TYR A 76 -12.55 11.56 -7.38
N ARG A 77 -13.28 10.69 -6.70
CA ARG A 77 -13.28 10.59 -5.26
C ARG A 77 -12.08 9.74 -4.85
N ALA A 78 -11.00 10.40 -4.44
CA ALA A 78 -9.76 9.77 -4.01
C ALA A 78 -9.82 9.46 -2.52
N VAL A 79 -9.58 8.20 -2.13
CA VAL A 79 -9.61 7.74 -0.74
C VAL A 79 -8.34 6.97 -0.45
N ALA A 80 -7.47 7.49 0.42
CA ALA A 80 -6.30 6.80 0.92
C ALA A 80 -6.63 6.10 2.25
N MET A 81 -6.53 4.78 2.27
CA MET A 81 -6.88 3.94 3.42
C MET A 81 -5.63 3.56 4.22
N ASP A 82 -5.68 3.72 5.54
CA ASP A 82 -4.74 3.04 6.42
C ASP A 82 -5.08 1.56 6.51
N LEU A 83 -4.13 0.68 6.18
CA LEU A 83 -4.32 -0.76 6.29
C LEU A 83 -4.49 -1.18 7.77
N ARG A 84 -5.09 -2.35 8.00
CA ARG A 84 -5.30 -2.92 9.34
C ARG A 84 -4.02 -2.84 10.18
N GLY A 85 -4.12 -2.22 11.35
CA GLY A 85 -3.01 -2.12 12.30
C GLY A 85 -2.05 -0.96 12.08
N VAL A 86 -2.26 -0.14 11.05
CA VAL A 86 -1.40 0.98 10.69
C VAL A 86 -2.15 2.31 10.82
N GLY A 87 -1.43 3.39 11.05
CA GLY A 87 -1.99 4.74 11.10
C GLY A 87 -3.14 4.87 12.09
N GLY A 88 -4.29 5.32 11.64
CA GLY A 88 -5.51 5.47 12.43
C GLY A 88 -6.40 4.23 12.48
N SER A 89 -6.07 3.16 11.76
CA SER A 89 -6.87 1.94 11.70
C SER A 89 -6.69 1.05 12.93
N ASP A 90 -7.72 0.24 13.25
CA ASP A 90 -7.73 -0.65 14.40
C ASP A 90 -6.59 -1.68 14.35
N ARG A 91 -5.92 -1.85 15.50
CA ARG A 91 -4.88 -2.84 15.75
C ARG A 91 -5.49 -4.08 16.36
N THR A 92 -5.93 -4.98 15.50
CA THR A 92 -6.57 -6.22 15.94
C THR A 92 -5.53 -7.30 16.26
N PRO A 93 -5.78 -8.22 17.21
CA PRO A 93 -4.80 -9.24 17.58
C PRO A 93 -4.57 -10.31 16.49
N ARG A 94 -5.37 -10.30 15.42
CA ARG A 94 -5.32 -11.25 14.29
C ARG A 94 -5.99 -10.68 13.05
N GLY A 95 -5.87 -11.39 11.91
CA GLY A 95 -6.53 -10.98 10.67
C GLY A 95 -5.57 -10.44 9.61
N TYR A 96 -4.26 -10.64 9.77
CA TYR A 96 -3.21 -10.12 8.91
C TYR A 96 -2.84 -11.03 7.73
N ASN A 97 -3.62 -12.09 7.47
CA ASN A 97 -3.43 -12.86 6.24
C ASN A 97 -4.00 -12.10 5.02
N PRO A 98 -3.38 -12.21 3.84
CA PRO A 98 -3.76 -11.42 2.66
C PRO A 98 -5.22 -11.61 2.22
N ALA A 99 -5.79 -12.79 2.41
CA ALA A 99 -7.20 -13.02 2.07
C ALA A 99 -8.14 -12.21 2.96
N ASN A 100 -7.84 -12.09 4.26
CA ASN A 100 -8.61 -11.28 5.19
C ASN A 100 -8.40 -9.77 4.92
N LEU A 101 -7.15 -9.36 4.67
CA LEU A 101 -6.85 -7.96 4.33
C LEU A 101 -7.52 -7.53 3.00
N ALA A 102 -7.66 -8.45 2.03
CA ALA A 102 -8.44 -8.18 0.83
C ALA A 102 -9.95 -8.05 1.10
N LEU A 103 -10.48 -8.72 2.15
CA LEU A 103 -11.85 -8.50 2.62
C LEU A 103 -12.00 -7.15 3.33
N ASP A 104 -10.99 -6.68 4.03
CA ASP A 104 -10.98 -5.31 4.60
C ASP A 104 -11.17 -4.28 3.48
N ILE A 105 -10.34 -4.35 2.44
CA ILE A 105 -10.37 -3.44 1.29
C ILE A 105 -11.76 -3.44 0.62
N THR A 106 -12.26 -4.61 0.28
CA THR A 106 -13.57 -4.72 -0.38
C THR A 106 -14.74 -4.39 0.54
N GLY A 107 -14.56 -4.57 1.85
CA GLY A 107 -15.49 -4.13 2.89
C GLY A 107 -15.54 -2.59 2.97
N VAL A 108 -14.38 -1.93 2.95
CA VAL A 108 -14.28 -0.47 2.95
C VAL A 108 -14.96 0.12 1.71
N VAL A 109 -14.73 -0.42 0.49
CA VAL A 109 -15.43 0.03 -0.74
C VAL A 109 -16.95 0.04 -0.53
N ARG A 110 -17.52 -1.04 0.00
CA ARG A 110 -18.96 -1.14 0.26
C ARG A 110 -19.44 -0.17 1.34
N SER A 111 -18.67 -0.02 2.41
CA SER A 111 -19.02 0.90 3.51
C SER A 111 -18.89 2.38 3.11
N LEU A 112 -18.14 2.67 2.07
CA LEU A 112 -18.09 3.99 1.41
C LEU A 112 -19.32 4.24 0.51
N GLY A 113 -20.20 3.24 0.36
CA GLY A 113 -21.44 3.34 -0.45
C GLY A 113 -21.26 2.98 -1.91
N GLU A 114 -20.08 2.45 -2.31
CA GLU A 114 -19.77 2.23 -3.73
C GLU A 114 -19.95 0.76 -4.13
N PRO A 115 -20.47 0.50 -5.35
CA PRO A 115 -20.60 -0.85 -5.88
C PRO A 115 -19.25 -1.45 -6.27
N ASP A 116 -18.31 -0.62 -6.70
CA ASP A 116 -16.93 -0.96 -7.08
C ASP A 116 -15.99 0.24 -6.93
N ALA A 117 -14.69 0.00 -7.08
CA ALA A 117 -13.66 1.04 -7.07
C ALA A 117 -12.53 0.73 -8.05
N ALA A 118 -11.81 1.75 -8.48
CA ALA A 118 -10.45 1.55 -8.95
C ALA A 118 -9.55 1.35 -7.72
N LEU A 119 -8.73 0.29 -7.70
CA LEU A 119 -7.75 0.04 -6.65
C LEU A 119 -6.36 0.44 -7.12
N VAL A 120 -5.69 1.23 -6.32
CA VAL A 120 -4.29 1.61 -6.52
C VAL A 120 -3.49 1.12 -5.32
N GLY A 121 -2.51 0.26 -5.52
CA GLY A 121 -1.73 -0.30 -4.42
C GLY A 121 -0.23 -0.25 -4.66
N HIS A 122 0.51 0.12 -3.63
CA HIS A 122 1.96 0.10 -3.61
C HIS A 122 2.47 -0.99 -2.66
N ASP A 123 3.53 -1.72 -3.01
CA ASP A 123 4.17 -2.75 -2.19
C ASP A 123 3.14 -3.71 -1.56
N LEU A 124 3.03 -3.81 -0.24
CA LEU A 124 2.02 -4.63 0.43
C LEU A 124 0.60 -4.28 -0.04
N GLY A 125 0.27 -2.98 -0.17
CA GLY A 125 -1.01 -2.53 -0.72
C GLY A 125 -1.23 -3.05 -2.15
N GLY A 126 -0.17 -3.12 -2.96
CA GLY A 126 -0.18 -3.73 -4.30
C GLY A 126 -0.44 -5.25 -4.26
N TYR A 127 0.22 -5.96 -3.34
CA TYR A 127 -0.04 -7.39 -3.11
C TYR A 127 -1.50 -7.66 -2.74
N LEU A 128 -2.07 -6.79 -1.91
CA LEU A 128 -3.47 -6.89 -1.47
C LEU A 128 -4.45 -6.49 -2.58
N ALA A 129 -4.11 -5.50 -3.40
CA ALA A 129 -4.90 -5.09 -4.57
C ALA A 129 -4.98 -6.21 -5.62
N TRP A 130 -3.86 -6.88 -5.94
CA TRP A 130 -3.85 -8.12 -6.73
C TRP A 130 -4.77 -9.19 -6.13
N THR A 131 -4.66 -9.39 -4.81
CA THR A 131 -5.47 -10.39 -4.09
C THR A 131 -6.96 -10.07 -4.18
N ALA A 132 -7.34 -8.80 -3.98
CA ALA A 132 -8.73 -8.34 -4.10
C ALA A 132 -9.26 -8.51 -5.53
N ALA A 133 -8.48 -8.17 -6.55
CA ALA A 133 -8.86 -8.34 -7.96
C ALA A 133 -9.12 -9.81 -8.33
N VAL A 134 -8.32 -10.76 -7.81
CA VAL A 134 -8.55 -12.20 -8.02
C VAL A 134 -9.77 -12.72 -7.22
N MET A 135 -9.91 -12.28 -5.96
CA MET A 135 -10.92 -12.83 -5.06
C MET A 135 -12.30 -12.18 -5.21
N ARG A 136 -12.36 -10.93 -5.61
CA ARG A 136 -13.57 -10.10 -5.69
C ARG A 136 -13.59 -9.22 -6.95
N PRO A 137 -13.43 -9.80 -8.17
CA PRO A 137 -13.28 -9.02 -9.41
C PRO A 137 -14.43 -8.06 -9.67
N LYS A 138 -15.64 -8.35 -9.20
CA LYS A 138 -16.82 -7.46 -9.37
C LYS A 138 -16.75 -6.18 -8.53
N LEU A 139 -15.85 -6.10 -7.55
CA LEU A 139 -15.65 -4.91 -6.70
C LEU A 139 -14.44 -4.08 -7.15
N VAL A 140 -13.73 -4.54 -8.19
CA VAL A 140 -12.55 -3.86 -8.71
C VAL A 140 -12.79 -3.51 -10.16
N ARG A 141 -13.05 -2.22 -10.43
CA ARG A 141 -13.28 -1.71 -11.78
C ARG A 141 -11.99 -1.63 -12.60
N ARG A 142 -10.92 -1.14 -11.99
CA ARG A 142 -9.57 -1.07 -12.54
C ARG A 142 -8.56 -1.37 -11.45
N LEU A 143 -7.43 -1.91 -11.84
CA LEU A 143 -6.32 -2.21 -10.94
C LEU A 143 -5.08 -1.42 -11.37
N VAL A 144 -4.45 -0.74 -10.42
CA VAL A 144 -3.13 -0.14 -10.58
C VAL A 144 -2.22 -0.68 -9.48
N VAL A 145 -1.10 -1.24 -9.85
CA VAL A 145 -0.13 -1.76 -8.89
C VAL A 145 1.23 -1.12 -9.11
N SER A 146 1.85 -0.68 -8.04
CA SER A 146 3.19 -0.11 -8.06
C SER A 146 4.15 -0.95 -7.23
N SER A 147 5.31 -1.23 -7.78
CA SER A 147 6.46 -1.87 -7.10
C SER A 147 6.14 -3.21 -6.42
N MET A 148 5.18 -3.97 -6.97
CA MET A 148 4.78 -5.27 -6.44
C MET A 148 4.31 -6.21 -7.56
N PRO A 149 5.02 -7.33 -7.81
CA PRO A 149 4.56 -8.34 -8.75
C PRO A 149 3.29 -9.06 -8.27
N HIS A 150 2.61 -9.74 -9.20
CA HIS A 150 1.51 -10.63 -8.86
C HIS A 150 1.94 -11.66 -7.78
N PRO A 151 1.12 -11.98 -6.77
CA PRO A 151 1.50 -12.85 -5.63
C PRO A 151 2.15 -14.17 -6.03
N ARG A 152 1.71 -14.79 -7.12
CA ARG A 152 2.34 -16.02 -7.64
C ARG A 152 3.72 -15.75 -8.23
N ARG A 153 3.88 -14.64 -8.94
CA ARG A 153 5.17 -14.23 -9.50
C ARG A 153 6.18 -13.93 -8.40
N TRP A 154 5.74 -13.16 -7.37
CA TRP A 154 6.55 -12.89 -6.19
C TRP A 154 7.02 -14.18 -5.51
N ARG A 155 6.09 -15.12 -5.24
CA ARG A 155 6.42 -16.42 -4.64
C ARG A 155 7.42 -17.21 -5.48
N SER A 156 7.21 -17.26 -6.80
CA SER A 156 8.13 -17.93 -7.71
C SER A 156 9.52 -17.29 -7.66
N ALA A 157 9.60 -15.97 -7.73
CA ALA A 157 10.86 -15.23 -7.67
C ALA A 157 11.61 -15.46 -6.34
N MET A 158 10.89 -15.46 -5.21
CA MET A 158 11.47 -15.76 -3.89
C MET A 158 12.07 -17.16 -3.79
N LEU A 159 11.60 -18.12 -4.57
CA LEU A 159 12.08 -19.52 -4.56
C LEU A 159 13.15 -19.80 -5.62
N SER A 160 13.18 -19.05 -6.73
CA SER A 160 14.01 -19.37 -7.91
C SER A 160 15.02 -18.26 -8.26
N ASP A 161 14.93 -17.07 -7.67
CA ASP A 161 15.85 -15.96 -7.93
C ASP A 161 16.58 -15.53 -6.66
N PHE A 162 17.83 -15.97 -6.51
CA PHE A 162 18.67 -15.60 -5.38
C PHE A 162 18.80 -14.06 -5.21
N GLY A 163 18.86 -13.33 -6.33
CA GLY A 163 18.90 -11.86 -6.30
C GLY A 163 17.64 -11.26 -5.69
N GLN A 164 16.44 -11.81 -6.02
CA GLN A 164 15.19 -11.36 -5.40
C GLN A 164 15.13 -11.74 -3.92
N THR A 165 15.55 -12.94 -3.57
CA THR A 165 15.59 -13.38 -2.16
C THR A 165 16.49 -12.46 -1.34
N ARG A 166 17.63 -12.03 -1.89
CA ARG A 166 18.54 -11.06 -1.24
C ARG A 166 17.90 -9.68 -1.14
N ALA A 167 17.30 -9.17 -2.21
CA ALA A 167 16.60 -7.88 -2.23
C ALA A 167 15.47 -7.82 -1.18
N SER A 168 14.77 -8.94 -0.98
CA SER A 168 13.70 -9.07 0.02
C SER A 168 14.20 -9.60 1.38
N SER A 169 15.48 -9.41 1.73
CA SER A 169 16.08 -9.97 2.95
C SER A 169 15.46 -9.44 4.25
N HIS A 170 14.92 -8.23 4.25
CA HIS A 170 14.19 -7.64 5.38
C HIS A 170 13.01 -8.52 5.83
N ILE A 171 12.33 -9.23 4.90
CA ILE A 171 11.22 -10.14 5.22
C ILE A 171 11.69 -11.32 6.09
N TRP A 172 12.91 -11.80 5.89
CA TRP A 172 13.53 -12.80 6.76
C TRP A 172 13.85 -12.24 8.14
N GLY A 173 14.32 -10.98 8.21
CA GLY A 173 14.52 -10.26 9.45
C GLY A 173 13.24 -10.17 10.31
N PHE A 174 12.10 -9.96 9.67
CA PHE A 174 10.78 -9.88 10.32
C PHE A 174 10.33 -11.19 10.97
N GLN A 175 10.93 -12.33 10.63
CA GLN A 175 10.55 -13.61 11.25
C GLN A 175 11.06 -13.76 12.70
N ARG A 176 12.04 -12.97 13.12
CA ARG A 176 12.55 -12.98 14.50
C ARG A 176 11.49 -12.41 15.45
N PRO A 177 11.26 -13.06 16.61
CA PRO A 177 10.30 -12.55 17.57
C PRO A 177 10.84 -11.29 18.27
N PHE A 178 10.01 -10.26 18.40
CA PHE A 178 10.24 -9.00 19.13
C PHE A 178 11.42 -8.12 18.64
N VAL A 179 12.36 -8.65 17.89
CA VAL A 179 13.55 -7.90 17.43
C VAL A 179 13.17 -6.83 16.41
N PRO A 180 12.48 -7.13 15.30
CA PRO A 180 12.14 -6.12 14.31
C PRO A 180 11.19 -5.04 14.85
N GLU A 181 10.25 -5.40 15.74
CA GLU A 181 9.37 -4.43 16.37
C GLU A 181 10.15 -3.38 17.18
N ARG A 182 11.12 -3.85 17.97
CA ARG A 182 11.99 -2.96 18.75
C ARG A 182 12.86 -2.07 17.86
N GLN A 183 13.41 -2.63 16.79
CA GLN A 183 14.25 -1.89 15.86
C GLN A 183 13.46 -0.80 15.12
N LEU A 184 12.21 -1.08 14.71
CA LEU A 184 11.35 -0.15 13.99
C LEU A 184 10.92 1.07 14.83
N VAL A 185 10.91 0.96 16.16
CA VAL A 185 10.52 2.07 17.05
C VAL A 185 11.69 2.68 17.82
N ALA A 186 12.88 2.08 17.74
CA ALA A 186 14.08 2.62 18.36
C ALA A 186 14.44 3.98 17.76
N ASP A 187 15.04 4.86 18.60
CA ASP A 187 15.53 6.18 18.19
C ASP A 187 14.46 6.97 17.38
N ASP A 188 13.24 7.02 17.92
CA ASP A 188 12.07 7.69 17.31
C ASP A 188 11.78 7.17 15.88
N GLY A 189 11.99 5.88 15.65
CA GLY A 189 11.74 5.25 14.36
C GLY A 189 12.81 5.53 13.29
N ALA A 190 14.03 5.83 13.68
CA ALA A 190 15.14 6.16 12.75
C ALA A 190 15.27 5.15 11.61
N LEU A 191 15.19 3.84 11.91
CA LEU A 191 15.25 2.79 10.91
C LEU A 191 14.18 2.94 9.81
N VAL A 192 13.01 3.48 10.11
CA VAL A 192 11.95 3.72 9.11
C VAL A 192 12.39 4.76 8.08
N GLY A 193 13.00 5.87 8.55
CA GLY A 193 13.56 6.88 7.67
C GLY A 193 14.68 6.32 6.78
N ASP A 194 15.58 5.53 7.37
CA ASP A 194 16.69 4.89 6.65
C ASP A 194 16.18 3.91 5.58
N LEU A 195 15.20 3.06 5.92
CA LEU A 195 14.58 2.14 4.96
C LEU A 195 13.94 2.88 3.78
N ILE A 196 13.24 4.00 4.03
CA ILE A 196 12.63 4.77 2.94
C ILE A 196 13.73 5.40 2.06
N ARG A 197 14.79 5.97 2.64
CA ARG A 197 15.92 6.51 1.86
C ARG A 197 16.63 5.42 1.06
N ASP A 198 16.96 4.29 1.68
CA ASP A 198 17.70 3.20 1.06
C ASP A 198 16.93 2.51 -0.07
N TRP A 199 15.59 2.52 0.02
CA TRP A 199 14.72 1.92 -0.99
C TRP A 199 14.30 2.90 -2.08
N SER A 200 14.44 4.19 -1.87
CA SER A 200 14.26 5.21 -2.89
C SER A 200 15.42 5.21 -3.90
N GLY A 201 15.15 5.77 -5.07
CA GLY A 201 16.17 6.14 -6.02
C GLY A 201 16.88 7.45 -5.61
N PRO A 202 17.40 8.21 -6.56
CA PRO A 202 18.14 9.46 -6.29
C PRO A 202 17.32 10.59 -5.66
N ARG A 203 15.98 10.44 -5.58
CA ARG A 203 15.03 11.45 -5.07
C ARG A 203 14.20 10.92 -3.92
N PRO A 204 14.80 10.62 -2.74
CA PRO A 204 14.03 10.21 -1.58
C PRO A 204 13.14 11.36 -1.09
N PRO A 205 12.05 11.05 -0.33
CA PRO A 205 11.26 12.06 0.37
C PRO A 205 12.12 12.93 1.28
N GLU A 206 11.67 14.18 1.47
CA GLU A 206 12.34 15.15 2.33
C GLU A 206 12.28 14.74 3.82
N GLU A 207 13.16 15.30 4.66
CA GLU A 207 13.26 14.91 6.07
C GLU A 207 11.96 15.14 6.86
N GLU A 208 11.19 16.19 6.51
CA GLU A 208 9.89 16.44 7.10
C GLU A 208 8.91 15.29 6.85
N ASP A 209 8.87 14.76 5.64
CA ASP A 209 8.03 13.59 5.28
C ASP A 209 8.52 12.31 5.97
N LEU A 210 9.83 12.11 6.02
CA LEU A 210 10.43 10.97 6.74
C LEU A 210 10.07 11.00 8.23
N ALA A 211 10.08 12.19 8.84
CA ALA A 211 9.67 12.36 10.23
C ALA A 211 8.18 11.99 10.46
N VAL A 212 7.32 12.20 9.46
CA VAL A 212 5.90 11.78 9.51
C VAL A 212 5.79 10.27 9.55
N TYR A 213 6.50 9.54 8.68
CA TYR A 213 6.51 8.07 8.65
C TYR A 213 7.08 7.47 9.94
N ARG A 214 8.16 8.04 10.45
CA ARG A 214 8.78 7.65 11.73
C ARG A 214 7.77 7.72 12.88
N ARG A 215 7.09 8.88 13.04
CA ARG A 215 6.06 9.06 14.08
C ARG A 215 4.90 8.08 13.92
N ALA A 216 4.43 7.83 12.69
CA ALA A 216 3.35 6.88 12.45
C ALA A 216 3.74 5.44 12.85
N MET A 217 4.99 5.02 12.63
CA MET A 217 5.47 3.70 13.03
C MET A 217 5.58 3.56 14.54
N CYS A 218 5.90 4.65 15.26
CA CYS A 218 6.02 4.67 16.72
C CYS A 218 4.67 4.63 17.46
N ILE A 219 3.54 4.72 16.77
CA ILE A 219 2.23 4.48 17.38
C ILE A 219 2.18 3.06 17.98
N PRO A 220 1.75 2.88 19.24
CA PRO A 220 1.79 1.58 19.92
C PRO A 220 1.19 0.45 19.08
N SER A 221 1.89 -0.68 19.02
CA SER A 221 1.56 -1.89 18.24
C SER A 221 1.61 -1.75 16.71
N THR A 222 1.85 -0.58 16.14
CA THR A 222 1.94 -0.42 14.67
C THR A 222 3.07 -1.25 14.09
N ALA A 223 4.27 -1.20 14.68
CA ALA A 223 5.41 -1.99 14.22
C ALA A 223 5.11 -3.49 14.17
N HIS A 224 4.41 -4.03 15.19
CA HIS A 224 4.00 -5.43 15.19
C HIS A 224 2.99 -5.72 14.07
N CYS A 225 1.94 -4.92 13.97
CA CYS A 225 0.87 -5.13 13.01
C CYS A 225 1.34 -5.00 11.54
N SER A 226 2.24 -4.06 11.27
CA SER A 226 2.75 -3.80 9.92
C SER A 226 3.62 -4.94 9.35
N ILE A 227 4.29 -5.72 10.21
CA ILE A 227 5.12 -6.86 9.77
C ILE A 227 4.39 -8.21 9.80
N GLU A 228 3.23 -8.32 10.44
CA GLU A 228 2.46 -9.57 10.51
C GLU A 228 2.03 -10.12 9.12
N PRO A 229 1.64 -9.33 8.10
CA PRO A 229 1.38 -9.84 6.77
C PRO A 229 2.59 -10.57 6.16
N TYR A 230 3.80 -10.01 6.31
CA TYR A 230 5.05 -10.61 5.82
C TYR A 230 5.40 -11.89 6.60
N ARG A 231 5.15 -11.91 7.91
CA ARG A 231 5.27 -13.13 8.72
C ARG A 231 4.34 -14.22 8.21
N TRP A 232 3.09 -13.87 7.94
CA TRP A 232 2.14 -14.83 7.38
C TRP A 232 2.61 -15.34 6.01
N MET A 233 3.02 -14.47 5.09
CA MET A 233 3.50 -14.84 3.76
C MET A 233 4.59 -15.92 3.80
N MET A 234 5.55 -15.79 4.72
CA MET A 234 6.64 -16.75 4.88
C MET A 234 6.20 -18.03 5.60
N ARG A 235 5.54 -17.88 6.76
CA ARG A 235 5.17 -19.01 7.61
C ARG A 235 4.09 -19.90 7.00
N SER A 236 3.27 -19.35 6.10
CA SER A 236 2.19 -20.08 5.43
C SER A 236 2.63 -20.90 4.23
N MET A 237 3.87 -20.81 3.78
CA MET A 237 4.31 -21.47 2.54
C MET A 237 4.02 -22.97 2.49
N ALA A 238 4.15 -23.67 3.62
CA ALA A 238 3.86 -25.10 3.76
C ALA A 238 2.58 -25.39 4.53
N ARG A 239 1.82 -24.38 4.96
CA ARG A 239 0.61 -24.56 5.75
C ARG A 239 -0.64 -24.69 4.89
N PRO A 240 -1.71 -25.38 5.35
CA PRO A 240 -2.94 -25.56 4.60
C PRO A 240 -3.59 -24.26 4.15
N ASP A 241 -3.59 -23.21 5.00
CA ASP A 241 -4.14 -21.88 4.69
C ASP A 241 -3.37 -21.19 3.55
N GLY A 242 -2.06 -21.27 3.56
CA GLY A 242 -1.22 -20.75 2.49
C GLY A 242 -1.34 -21.54 1.18
N LEU A 243 -1.48 -22.88 1.26
CA LEU A 243 -1.75 -23.69 0.08
C LEU A 243 -3.12 -23.37 -0.54
N GLN A 244 -4.15 -23.15 0.31
CA GLN A 244 -5.47 -22.72 -0.14
C GLN A 244 -5.43 -21.33 -0.79
N PHE A 245 -4.72 -20.37 -0.18
CA PHE A 245 -4.50 -19.05 -0.75
C PHE A 245 -3.84 -19.15 -2.14
N ASN A 246 -2.74 -19.91 -2.24
CA ASN A 246 -2.04 -20.09 -3.51
C ASN A 246 -2.91 -20.75 -4.60
N ARG A 247 -3.82 -21.67 -4.23
CA ARG A 247 -4.80 -22.23 -5.18
C ARG A 247 -5.78 -21.17 -5.68
N ARG A 248 -6.26 -20.27 -4.80
CA ARG A 248 -7.13 -19.16 -5.20
C ARG A 248 -6.43 -18.21 -6.15
N MET A 249 -5.16 -17.90 -5.88
CA MET A 249 -4.34 -17.01 -6.71
C MET A 249 -3.93 -17.62 -8.06
N LYS A 250 -4.32 -18.89 -8.36
CA LYS A 250 -4.21 -19.48 -9.72
C LYS A 250 -5.25 -18.93 -10.69
N ARG A 251 -6.33 -18.34 -10.20
CA ARG A 251 -7.34 -17.72 -11.05
C ARG A 251 -6.74 -16.47 -11.70
N PRO A 252 -6.99 -16.25 -12.99
CA PRO A 252 -6.48 -15.06 -13.67
C PRO A 252 -7.14 -13.78 -13.11
N VAL A 253 -6.42 -12.70 -13.21
CA VAL A 253 -6.96 -11.36 -12.99
C VAL A 253 -7.76 -10.96 -14.23
N ARG A 254 -9.03 -10.67 -14.06
CA ARG A 254 -9.97 -10.27 -15.13
C ARG A 254 -10.37 -8.80 -15.04
N VAL A 255 -9.44 -7.99 -14.59
CA VAL A 255 -9.61 -6.55 -14.36
C VAL A 255 -8.54 -5.83 -15.16
N PRO A 256 -8.87 -4.79 -15.93
CA PRO A 256 -7.86 -3.97 -16.61
C PRO A 256 -6.82 -3.48 -15.64
N THR A 257 -5.54 -3.74 -15.94
CA THR A 257 -4.44 -3.59 -14.98
C THR A 257 -3.31 -2.74 -15.54
N LEU A 258 -2.95 -1.69 -14.81
CA LEU A 258 -1.71 -0.92 -14.98
C LEU A 258 -0.69 -1.36 -13.93
N HIS A 259 0.50 -1.72 -14.36
CA HIS A 259 1.59 -2.09 -13.46
C HIS A 259 2.75 -1.11 -13.61
N LEU A 260 3.01 -0.34 -12.57
CA LEU A 260 4.02 0.70 -12.47
C LEU A 260 5.23 0.19 -11.67
N HIS A 261 6.44 0.58 -12.08
CA HIS A 261 7.65 0.11 -11.39
C HIS A 261 8.81 1.08 -11.58
N GLY A 262 9.68 1.23 -10.57
CA GLY A 262 10.92 1.98 -10.69
C GLY A 262 12.09 1.12 -11.17
N SER A 263 12.90 1.62 -12.09
CA SER A 263 14.02 0.83 -12.68
C SER A 263 15.14 0.52 -11.68
N LEU A 264 15.26 1.33 -10.64
CA LEU A 264 16.28 1.21 -9.58
C LEU A 264 15.73 0.59 -8.28
N ASP A 265 14.51 0.00 -8.30
CA ASP A 265 13.90 -0.61 -7.10
C ASP A 265 14.81 -1.67 -6.49
N PRO A 266 15.37 -1.45 -5.27
CA PRO A 266 16.27 -2.39 -4.62
C PRO A 266 15.55 -3.52 -3.89
N VAL A 267 14.24 -3.37 -3.64
CA VAL A 267 13.40 -4.30 -2.88
C VAL A 267 12.75 -5.32 -3.80
N MET A 268 12.23 -4.83 -4.93
CA MET A 268 11.51 -5.63 -5.91
C MET A 268 12.16 -5.48 -7.28
N ARG A 269 12.92 -6.47 -7.69
CA ARG A 269 13.67 -6.41 -8.94
C ARG A 269 12.74 -6.31 -10.15
N THR A 270 13.06 -5.43 -11.09
CA THR A 270 12.29 -5.21 -12.34
C THR A 270 11.96 -6.52 -13.05
N ARG A 271 12.92 -7.45 -13.17
CA ARG A 271 12.68 -8.75 -13.83
C ARG A 271 11.68 -9.63 -13.08
N SER A 272 11.57 -9.47 -11.75
CA SER A 272 10.60 -10.18 -10.94
C SER A 272 9.19 -9.61 -11.12
N ALA A 273 9.07 -8.31 -11.31
CA ALA A 273 7.80 -7.61 -11.48
C ALA A 273 7.25 -7.73 -12.92
N ALA A 274 8.10 -7.56 -13.93
CA ALA A 274 7.71 -7.46 -15.35
C ALA A 274 6.88 -8.66 -15.87
N GLY A 275 7.11 -9.88 -15.37
CA GLY A 275 6.35 -11.07 -15.79
C GLY A 275 4.93 -11.18 -15.20
N SER A 276 4.43 -10.17 -14.49
CA SER A 276 3.12 -10.23 -13.83
C SER A 276 1.94 -10.23 -14.80
N GLY A 277 2.13 -9.71 -16.03
CA GLY A 277 1.12 -9.75 -17.10
C GLY A 277 0.66 -11.15 -17.48
N GLU A 278 1.49 -12.19 -17.28
CA GLU A 278 1.13 -13.59 -17.53
C GLU A 278 -0.06 -14.09 -16.69
N TYR A 279 -0.41 -13.36 -15.62
CA TYR A 279 -1.53 -13.68 -14.73
C TYR A 279 -2.79 -12.85 -15.00
N VAL A 280 -2.79 -12.03 -16.06
CA VAL A 280 -3.90 -11.11 -16.38
C VAL A 280 -4.58 -11.55 -17.68
N GLU A 281 -5.88 -11.85 -17.61
CA GLU A 281 -6.77 -12.12 -18.76
C GLU A 281 -7.65 -10.90 -19.07
N ALA A 282 -7.06 -9.70 -19.03
CA ALA A 282 -7.70 -8.41 -19.30
C ALA A 282 -6.64 -7.48 -19.91
N PRO A 283 -6.98 -6.28 -20.37
CA PRO A 283 -6.00 -5.29 -20.77
C PRO A 283 -4.92 -5.10 -19.70
N TYR A 284 -3.66 -5.15 -20.11
CA TYR A 284 -2.51 -5.04 -19.22
C TYR A 284 -1.47 -4.09 -19.80
N ARG A 285 -1.10 -3.06 -19.04
CA ARG A 285 -0.04 -2.12 -19.39
C ARG A 285 1.06 -2.18 -18.33
N TRP A 286 2.30 -2.34 -18.78
CA TRP A 286 3.51 -2.23 -17.96
C TRP A 286 4.18 -0.90 -18.22
N ARG A 287 4.49 -0.15 -17.17
CA ARG A 287 5.24 1.09 -17.25
C ARG A 287 6.42 1.06 -16.28
N LEU A 288 7.62 1.24 -16.83
CA LEU A 288 8.85 1.36 -16.06
C LEU A 288 9.22 2.84 -15.97
N PHE A 289 9.41 3.36 -14.77
CA PHE A 289 9.95 4.69 -14.52
C PHE A 289 11.47 4.58 -14.40
N ASP A 290 12.18 5.16 -15.36
CA ASP A 290 13.63 5.14 -15.35
C ASP A 290 14.19 6.06 -14.27
N GLY A 291 15.22 5.57 -13.56
CA GLY A 291 15.88 6.31 -12.49
C GLY A 291 15.11 6.43 -11.18
N LEU A 292 13.93 5.77 -11.04
CA LEU A 292 13.17 5.76 -9.78
C LEU A 292 13.36 4.44 -9.03
N GLY A 293 13.31 4.51 -7.69
CA GLY A 293 13.42 3.38 -6.78
C GLY A 293 12.08 2.71 -6.47
N HIS A 294 11.92 2.31 -5.20
CA HIS A 294 10.77 1.56 -4.73
C HIS A 294 9.49 2.39 -4.59
N PHE A 295 9.60 3.71 -4.42
CA PHE A 295 8.49 4.62 -4.15
C PHE A 295 8.20 5.60 -5.30
N PRO A 296 7.93 5.15 -6.54
CA PRO A 296 7.82 6.04 -7.69
C PRO A 296 6.72 7.11 -7.53
N HIS A 297 5.69 6.85 -6.73
CA HIS A 297 4.61 7.79 -6.42
C HIS A 297 5.03 8.94 -5.49
N GLU A 298 6.14 8.79 -4.79
CA GLU A 298 6.77 9.82 -3.94
C GLU A 298 7.97 10.47 -4.64
N GLU A 299 8.75 9.68 -5.35
CA GLU A 299 9.99 10.11 -6.00
C GLU A 299 9.75 10.99 -7.25
N ASP A 300 8.67 10.72 -7.99
CA ASP A 300 8.19 11.56 -9.09
C ASP A 300 6.65 11.58 -9.10
N PRO A 301 6.03 12.31 -8.16
CA PRO A 301 4.58 12.32 -8.00
C PRO A 301 3.84 12.85 -9.22
N VAL A 302 4.45 13.73 -10.01
CA VAL A 302 3.85 14.30 -11.23
C VAL A 302 3.78 13.25 -12.34
N ALA A 303 4.89 12.57 -12.64
CA ALA A 303 4.92 11.54 -13.65
C ALA A 303 4.01 10.35 -13.26
N PHE A 304 4.06 9.92 -11.99
CA PHE A 304 3.21 8.85 -11.48
C PHE A 304 1.72 9.19 -11.58
N SER A 305 1.32 10.38 -11.13
CA SER A 305 -0.08 10.81 -11.16
C SER A 305 -0.59 10.99 -12.59
N THR A 306 0.25 11.43 -13.51
CA THR A 306 -0.08 11.55 -14.93
C THR A 306 -0.42 10.17 -15.53
N GLU A 307 0.43 9.17 -15.33
CA GLU A 307 0.17 7.79 -15.80
C GLU A 307 -1.08 7.19 -15.16
N LEU A 308 -1.26 7.41 -13.84
CA LEU A 308 -2.44 6.96 -13.11
C LEU A 308 -3.73 7.56 -13.66
N VAL A 309 -3.79 8.88 -13.80
CA VAL A 309 -4.99 9.59 -14.29
C VAL A 309 -5.29 9.21 -15.74
N ASN A 310 -4.27 9.14 -16.60
CA ASN A 310 -4.44 8.73 -18.00
C ASN A 310 -5.03 7.32 -18.09
N TRP A 311 -4.51 6.36 -17.29
CA TRP A 311 -5.05 5.01 -17.24
C TRP A 311 -6.50 4.96 -16.76
N LEU A 312 -6.85 5.76 -15.76
CA LEU A 312 -8.21 5.78 -15.22
C LEU A 312 -9.22 6.42 -16.19
N LYS A 313 -8.79 7.38 -17.02
CA LYS A 313 -9.62 8.05 -18.03
C LYS A 313 -9.73 7.28 -19.34
N ASP A 314 -8.83 6.34 -19.62
CA ASP A 314 -8.82 5.58 -20.87
C ASP A 314 -10.09 4.70 -20.96
N PRO A 315 -11.03 4.95 -21.92
CA PRO A 315 -12.26 4.18 -22.02
C PRO A 315 -12.00 2.72 -22.43
N GLU A 316 -11.01 2.49 -23.25
CA GLU A 316 -10.61 1.18 -23.75
C GLU A 316 -9.08 1.02 -23.61
N PRO A 317 -8.57 0.68 -22.40
CA PRO A 317 -7.15 0.45 -22.26
C PRO A 317 -6.72 -0.69 -23.18
N ASP A 318 -5.61 -0.50 -23.90
CA ASP A 318 -5.07 -1.45 -24.89
C ASP A 318 -5.05 -2.90 -24.36
N ARG A 319 -5.41 -3.83 -25.22
CA ARG A 319 -5.34 -5.29 -24.96
C ARG A 319 -3.90 -5.79 -24.98
#